data_95bbda1fb79239969c6867693b7bdec4
#
_entry.id   95bbda1fb79239969c6867693b7bdec4
#
_cell.length_a   1.000
_cell.length_b   1.000
_cell.length_c   1.000
_cell.angle_alpha   90.00
_cell.angle_beta   90.00
_cell.angle_gamma   90.00
#
_symmetry.space_group_name_H-M   'P 1'
#
loop_
_entity.id
_entity.type
_entity.pdbx_description
1 polymer ?
#
loop_
_entity_poly.entity_id
_entity_poly.type
_entity_poly.pdbx_seq_one_letter_code
_entity_poly.pdbx_strand_id
1 'polypeptide(L)'
;MPKKYKFKFNWVVNGKLAIGTCPRYEEDLIKIKENYIKSIFGLCDQTEAIYPDNLQTIFKLERYVLPDHKSDTLVSSEDLLIARNTLNKLLQEGPVFLHCIAAMERSPLVCMAWLIKYRNLSITQSLDYMMSINKGTNPLPNQLKVLNDSILK
;
A
#
# COMPACT_ATOMS: atom_id res chain seq x y z
N MET A 1 19.83 -17.09 -14.61
CA MET A 1 19.06 -15.93 -15.09
C MET A 1 18.56 -15.11 -13.93
N PRO A 2 18.76 -13.79 -13.95
CA PRO A 2 18.20 -12.96 -12.90
C PRO A 2 16.67 -13.09 -12.91
N LYS A 3 16.10 -13.12 -11.70
CA LYS A 3 14.66 -13.19 -11.54
C LYS A 3 14.03 -11.92 -12.10
N LYS A 4 13.16 -12.05 -13.08
CA LYS A 4 12.50 -10.89 -13.66
C LYS A 4 11.55 -10.26 -12.63
N TYR A 5 11.61 -8.93 -12.52
CA TYR A 5 10.63 -8.16 -11.79
C TYR A 5 9.24 -8.43 -12.35
N LYS A 6 8.28 -8.68 -11.47
CA LYS A 6 6.88 -8.88 -11.86
C LYS A 6 6.02 -7.84 -11.17
N PHE A 7 5.38 -6.98 -11.95
CA PHE A 7 4.44 -6.01 -11.43
C PHE A 7 3.16 -6.70 -10.98
N LYS A 8 2.68 -6.35 -9.77
CA LYS A 8 1.42 -6.88 -9.21
C LYS A 8 0.44 -5.74 -9.01
N PHE A 9 -0.81 -6.01 -9.36
CA PHE A 9 -1.92 -5.08 -9.16
C PHE A 9 -3.13 -5.90 -8.69
N ASN A 10 -3.60 -5.65 -7.48
CA ASN A 10 -4.75 -6.37 -6.90
C ASN A 10 -5.76 -5.36 -6.35
N TRP A 11 -7.03 -5.53 -6.70
CA TRP A 11 -8.09 -4.72 -6.10
C TRP A 11 -8.34 -5.15 -4.66
N VAL A 12 -8.29 -4.19 -3.73
CA VAL A 12 -8.73 -4.35 -2.33
C VAL A 12 -10.22 -4.05 -2.26
N VAL A 13 -10.63 -2.91 -2.81
CA VAL A 13 -12.03 -2.55 -3.01
C VAL A 13 -12.19 -2.25 -4.49
N ASN A 14 -12.96 -3.05 -5.17
CA ASN A 14 -13.07 -2.97 -6.62
C ASN A 14 -13.44 -1.56 -7.11
N GLY A 15 -12.63 -1.02 -7.99
CA GLY A 15 -12.82 0.32 -8.55
C GLY A 15 -12.46 1.48 -7.63
N LYS A 16 -11.96 1.21 -6.41
CA LYS A 16 -11.62 2.25 -5.43
C LYS A 16 -10.19 2.17 -4.91
N LEU A 17 -9.82 1.02 -4.39
CA LEU A 17 -8.51 0.84 -3.76
C LEU A 17 -7.83 -0.40 -4.31
N ALA A 18 -6.66 -0.19 -4.89
CA ALA A 18 -5.80 -1.28 -5.35
C ALA A 18 -4.48 -1.26 -4.59
N ILE A 19 -3.85 -2.42 -4.48
CA ILE A 19 -2.56 -2.61 -3.84
C ILE A 19 -1.63 -3.33 -4.82
N GLY A 20 -0.35 -3.05 -4.76
CA GLY A 20 0.61 -3.76 -5.58
C GLY A 20 2.06 -3.44 -5.27
N THR A 21 2.92 -3.88 -6.17
CA THR A 21 4.35 -3.62 -6.12
C THR A 21 4.65 -2.23 -6.67
N CYS A 22 5.83 -1.70 -6.35
CA CYS A 22 6.24 -0.39 -6.86
C CYS A 22 6.33 -0.42 -8.39
N PRO A 23 5.64 0.49 -9.10
CA PRO A 23 5.77 0.57 -10.55
C PRO A 23 7.19 1.02 -10.93
N ARG A 24 7.80 0.33 -11.89
CA ARG A 24 9.20 0.59 -12.30
C ARG A 24 9.33 0.92 -13.78
N TYR A 25 8.37 0.47 -14.61
CA TYR A 25 8.41 0.62 -16.05
C TYR A 25 7.15 1.31 -16.57
N GLU A 26 7.23 1.85 -17.78
CA GLU A 26 6.06 2.50 -18.40
C GLU A 26 4.87 1.56 -18.55
N GLU A 27 5.13 0.29 -18.87
CA GLU A 27 4.07 -0.70 -18.98
C GLU A 27 3.32 -0.90 -17.66
N ASP A 28 3.99 -0.70 -16.52
CA ASP A 28 3.32 -0.74 -15.21
C ASP A 28 2.36 0.44 -15.07
N LEU A 29 2.78 1.63 -15.51
CA LEU A 29 1.93 2.83 -15.48
C LEU A 29 0.73 2.69 -16.40
N ILE A 30 0.89 2.07 -17.57
CA ILE A 30 -0.20 1.80 -18.50
C ILE A 30 -1.24 0.91 -17.82
N LYS A 31 -0.80 -0.14 -17.14
CA LYS A 31 -1.67 -1.06 -16.42
C LYS A 31 -2.47 -0.34 -15.33
N ILE A 32 -1.81 0.52 -14.57
CA ILE A 32 -2.47 1.32 -13.53
C ILE A 32 -3.49 2.26 -14.15
N LYS A 33 -3.12 2.95 -15.23
CA LYS A 33 -4.00 3.89 -15.92
C LYS A 33 -5.23 3.22 -16.52
N GLU A 34 -5.06 2.03 -17.09
CA GLU A 34 -6.17 1.26 -17.66
C GLU A 34 -7.23 0.90 -16.63
N ASN A 35 -6.86 0.90 -15.35
CA ASN A 35 -7.76 0.64 -14.23
C ASN A 35 -8.33 1.93 -13.62
N TYR A 36 -8.16 3.06 -14.31
CA TYR A 36 -8.73 4.36 -13.93
C TYR A 36 -8.25 4.90 -12.58
N ILE A 37 -7.06 4.52 -12.15
CA ILE A 37 -6.45 5.04 -10.92
C ILE A 37 -6.18 6.54 -11.08
N LYS A 38 -6.52 7.31 -10.06
CA LYS A 38 -6.25 8.75 -10.01
C LYS A 38 -4.97 9.07 -9.26
N SER A 39 -4.75 8.43 -8.13
CA SER A 39 -3.62 8.72 -7.25
C SER A 39 -2.78 7.48 -7.02
N ILE A 40 -1.46 7.67 -6.96
CA ILE A 40 -0.52 6.65 -6.53
C ILE A 40 0.00 7.06 -5.15
N PHE A 41 -0.13 6.16 -4.17
CA PHE A 41 0.36 6.39 -2.82
C PHE A 41 1.48 5.41 -2.50
N GLY A 42 2.71 5.92 -2.39
CA GLY A 42 3.90 5.12 -2.12
C GLY A 42 4.30 5.17 -0.66
N LEU A 43 4.60 4.01 -0.10
CA LEU A 43 5.05 3.84 1.28
C LEU A 43 6.55 3.56 1.39
N CYS A 44 7.25 3.51 0.27
CA CYS A 44 8.69 3.26 0.21
C CYS A 44 9.44 4.53 -0.19
N ASP A 45 10.73 4.58 0.16
CA ASP A 45 11.60 5.69 -0.20
C ASP A 45 11.96 5.61 -1.69
N GLN A 46 12.20 6.76 -2.30
CA GLN A 46 12.67 6.85 -3.68
C GLN A 46 14.00 6.13 -3.90
N THR A 47 14.81 5.94 -2.86
CA THR A 47 16.07 5.20 -2.93
C THR A 47 15.85 3.69 -3.02
N GLU A 48 14.68 3.20 -2.61
CA GLU A 48 14.35 1.76 -2.66
C GLU A 48 13.94 1.33 -4.07
N ALA A 49 13.26 2.20 -4.80
CA ALA A 49 12.87 1.95 -6.19
C ALA A 49 12.57 3.27 -6.88
N ILE A 50 13.06 3.39 -8.12
CA ILE A 50 12.89 4.62 -8.92
C ILE A 50 11.63 4.47 -9.77
N TYR A 51 10.75 5.47 -9.70
CA TYR A 51 9.57 5.53 -10.56
C TYR A 51 9.93 5.84 -12.01
N PRO A 52 9.11 5.40 -12.98
CA PRO A 52 9.22 5.92 -14.35
C PRO A 52 9.07 7.45 -14.37
N ASP A 53 9.80 8.10 -15.28
CA ASP A 53 9.90 9.57 -15.31
C ASP A 53 8.56 10.28 -15.48
N ASN A 54 7.62 9.68 -16.19
CA ASN A 54 6.34 10.33 -16.51
C ASN A 54 5.20 10.04 -15.52
N LEU A 55 5.50 9.39 -14.39
CA LEU A 55 4.46 9.02 -13.43
C LEU A 55 3.65 10.22 -12.96
N GLN A 56 4.33 11.32 -12.60
CA GLN A 56 3.67 12.52 -12.06
C GLN A 56 2.88 13.31 -13.10
N THR A 57 3.10 13.06 -14.39
CA THR A 57 2.30 13.69 -15.44
C THR A 57 0.98 12.99 -15.66
N ILE A 58 0.86 11.74 -15.20
CA ILE A 58 -0.33 10.90 -15.39
C ILE A 58 -1.17 10.84 -14.12
N PHE A 59 -0.51 10.73 -12.96
CA PHE A 59 -1.16 10.50 -11.67
C PHE A 59 -0.81 11.57 -10.65
N LYS A 60 -1.69 11.78 -9.69
CA LYS A 60 -1.33 12.48 -8.46
C LYS A 60 -0.46 11.52 -7.65
N LEU A 61 0.71 11.98 -7.25
CA LEU A 61 1.65 11.19 -6.45
C LEU A 61 1.63 11.68 -5.02
N GLU A 62 1.42 10.77 -4.08
CA GLU A 62 1.58 11.01 -2.65
C GLU A 62 2.55 9.98 -2.09
N ARG A 63 3.35 10.38 -1.10
CA ARG A 63 4.32 9.49 -0.49
C ARG A 63 4.38 9.74 1.01
N TYR A 64 4.34 8.65 1.77
CA TYR A 64 4.63 8.64 3.20
C TYR A 64 5.47 7.42 3.51
N VAL A 65 6.76 7.63 3.73
CA VAL A 65 7.71 6.52 3.87
C VAL A 65 7.53 5.82 5.21
N LEU A 66 7.24 4.52 5.15
CA LEU A 66 7.24 3.65 6.32
C LEU A 66 8.53 2.83 6.31
N PRO A 67 9.13 2.55 7.48
CA PRO A 67 10.31 1.70 7.56
C PRO A 67 9.98 0.27 7.16
N ASP A 68 10.89 -0.36 6.40
CA ASP A 68 10.75 -1.78 6.06
C ASP A 68 11.35 -2.66 7.15
N HIS A 69 11.25 -3.98 6.99
CA HIS A 69 11.73 -4.94 7.98
C HIS A 69 13.25 -4.94 8.16
N LYS A 70 13.98 -4.37 7.21
CA LYS A 70 15.45 -4.26 7.27
C LYS A 70 15.92 -2.99 7.97
N SER A 71 14.99 -2.08 8.24
CA SER A 71 15.30 -0.83 8.91
C SER A 71 15.51 -1.06 10.40
N ASP A 72 16.38 -0.26 11.01
CA ASP A 72 16.55 -0.25 12.47
C ASP A 72 15.36 0.39 13.18
N THR A 73 14.56 1.14 12.44
CA THR A 73 13.38 1.82 12.97
C THR A 73 12.12 0.98 12.68
N LEU A 74 11.30 0.79 13.70
CA LEU A 74 10.02 0.09 13.56
C LEU A 74 8.91 1.07 13.18
N VAL A 75 7.89 0.56 12.46
CA VAL A 75 6.68 1.34 12.19
C VAL A 75 6.02 1.69 13.52
N SER A 76 5.69 2.98 13.73
CA SER A 76 4.99 3.44 14.92
C SER A 76 3.48 3.49 14.68
N SER A 77 2.70 3.52 15.79
CA SER A 77 1.25 3.73 15.70
C SER A 77 0.93 5.05 15.01
N GLU A 78 1.70 6.10 15.31
CA GLU A 78 1.49 7.41 14.69
C GLU A 78 1.71 7.37 13.18
N ASP A 79 2.80 6.73 12.72
CA ASP A 79 3.07 6.57 11.30
C ASP A 79 1.92 5.85 10.60
N LEU A 80 1.43 4.78 11.22
CA LEU A 80 0.35 4.00 10.65
C LEU A 80 -0.95 4.82 10.55
N LEU A 81 -1.23 5.64 11.58
CA LEU A 81 -2.39 6.53 11.56
C LEU A 81 -2.28 7.58 10.46
N ILE A 82 -1.12 8.19 10.30
CA ILE A 82 -0.90 9.19 9.24
C ILE A 82 -1.10 8.55 7.87
N ALA A 83 -0.50 7.39 7.64
CA ALA A 83 -0.65 6.68 6.36
C ALA A 83 -2.11 6.29 6.09
N ARG A 84 -2.81 5.77 7.09
CA ARG A 84 -4.24 5.42 6.99
C ARG A 84 -5.09 6.64 6.63
N ASN A 85 -4.86 7.75 7.32
CA ASN A 85 -5.63 8.98 7.11
C ASN A 85 -5.33 9.59 5.74
N THR A 86 -4.07 9.54 5.30
CA THR A 86 -3.67 10.00 3.97
C THR A 86 -4.36 9.16 2.90
N LEU A 87 -4.37 7.84 3.07
CA LEU A 87 -5.06 6.94 2.15
C LEU A 87 -6.55 7.28 2.04
N ASN A 88 -7.21 7.47 3.19
CA ASN A 88 -8.63 7.79 3.19
C ASN A 88 -8.93 9.11 2.48
N LYS A 89 -8.08 10.10 2.70
CA LYS A 89 -8.21 11.41 2.03
C LYS A 89 -8.08 11.27 0.51
N LEU A 90 -7.09 10.51 0.05
CA LEU A 90 -6.90 10.28 -1.38
C LEU A 90 -8.08 9.52 -2.00
N LEU A 91 -8.63 8.56 -1.28
CA LEU A 91 -9.79 7.79 -1.74
C LEU A 91 -11.03 8.65 -1.97
N GLN A 92 -11.16 9.77 -1.25
CA GLN A 92 -12.24 10.72 -1.47
C GLN A 92 -12.09 11.48 -2.77
N GLU A 93 -10.89 11.56 -3.32
CA GLU A 93 -10.61 12.25 -4.58
C GLU A 93 -10.75 11.32 -5.80
N GLY A 94 -10.69 10.02 -5.60
CA GLY A 94 -10.79 9.03 -6.68
C GLY A 94 -10.05 7.74 -6.35
N PRO A 95 -10.02 6.78 -7.30
CA PRO A 95 -9.35 5.50 -7.07
C PRO A 95 -7.86 5.66 -6.79
N VAL A 96 -7.36 4.85 -5.85
CA VAL A 96 -5.96 4.91 -5.37
C VAL A 96 -5.26 3.57 -5.62
N PHE A 97 -4.03 3.65 -6.08
CA PHE A 97 -3.09 2.53 -6.10
C PHE A 97 -2.07 2.74 -4.98
N LEU A 98 -2.11 1.88 -3.98
CA LEU A 98 -1.21 1.89 -2.82
C LEU A 98 -0.10 0.86 -3.03
N HIS A 99 1.15 1.26 -2.84
CA HIS A 99 2.26 0.33 -2.99
C HIS A 99 3.37 0.54 -1.96
N CYS A 100 4.12 -0.51 -1.73
CA CYS A 100 5.46 -0.48 -1.16
C CYS A 100 6.40 -1.12 -2.19
N ILE A 101 7.37 -1.93 -1.81
CA ILE A 101 8.22 -2.59 -2.80
C ILE A 101 7.56 -3.88 -3.28
N ALA A 102 7.33 -4.84 -2.38
CA ALA A 102 6.88 -6.20 -2.72
C ALA A 102 5.40 -6.46 -2.43
N ALA A 103 4.68 -5.48 -1.87
CA ALA A 103 3.28 -5.63 -1.46
C ALA A 103 3.06 -6.75 -0.44
N MET A 104 4.02 -6.97 0.45
CA MET A 104 3.96 -8.05 1.44
C MET A 104 3.72 -7.55 2.87
N GLU A 105 4.27 -6.40 3.24
CA GLU A 105 4.25 -5.90 4.61
C GLU A 105 3.58 -4.53 4.76
N ARG A 106 4.24 -3.48 4.26
CA ARG A 106 3.84 -2.09 4.50
C ARG A 106 2.48 -1.75 3.90
N SER A 107 2.27 -2.03 2.63
CA SER A 107 1.00 -1.71 1.99
C SER A 107 -0.15 -2.59 2.49
N PRO A 108 0.02 -3.91 2.72
CA PRO A 108 -1.03 -4.68 3.39
C PRO A 108 -1.37 -4.15 4.77
N LEU A 109 -0.37 -3.72 5.56
CA LEU A 109 -0.60 -3.18 6.90
C LEU A 109 -1.47 -1.91 6.87
N VAL A 110 -1.18 -0.99 5.96
CA VAL A 110 -1.97 0.24 5.81
C VAL A 110 -3.38 -0.09 5.31
N CYS A 111 -3.53 -1.03 4.38
CA CYS A 111 -4.84 -1.50 3.93
C CYS A 111 -5.64 -2.09 5.09
N MET A 112 -5.01 -2.91 5.93
CA MET A 112 -5.68 -3.47 7.10
C MET A 112 -6.16 -2.36 8.04
N ALA A 113 -5.31 -1.38 8.32
CA ALA A 113 -5.69 -0.25 9.18
C ALA A 113 -6.91 0.49 8.61
N TRP A 114 -6.93 0.69 7.30
CA TRP A 114 -8.04 1.34 6.62
C TRP A 114 -9.32 0.49 6.67
N LEU A 115 -9.21 -0.80 6.38
CA LEU A 115 -10.36 -1.72 6.43
C LEU A 115 -10.97 -1.80 7.83
N ILE A 116 -10.13 -1.84 8.86
CA ILE A 116 -10.59 -1.88 10.25
C ILE A 116 -11.36 -0.61 10.59
N LYS A 117 -10.81 0.54 10.25
CA LYS A 117 -11.42 1.84 10.61
C LYS A 117 -12.68 2.13 9.81
N TYR A 118 -12.66 1.90 8.51
CA TYR A 118 -13.72 2.39 7.61
C TYR A 118 -14.64 1.30 7.09
N ARG A 119 -14.31 0.04 7.30
CA ARG A 119 -15.15 -1.11 6.88
C ARG A 119 -15.51 -2.01 8.05
N ASN A 120 -15.15 -1.62 9.26
CA ASN A 120 -15.52 -2.32 10.50
C ASN A 120 -15.05 -3.78 10.57
N LEU A 121 -13.94 -4.11 9.94
CA LEU A 121 -13.35 -5.44 10.06
C LEU A 121 -12.52 -5.55 11.34
N SER A 122 -12.42 -6.76 11.89
CA SER A 122 -11.44 -7.04 12.95
C SER A 122 -10.05 -7.21 12.33
N ILE A 123 -9.02 -7.28 13.18
CA ILE A 123 -7.65 -7.54 12.70
C ILE A 123 -7.62 -8.87 11.95
N THR A 124 -8.20 -9.92 12.51
CA THR A 124 -8.21 -11.26 11.89
C THR A 124 -8.95 -11.22 10.55
N GLN A 125 -10.12 -10.59 10.50
CA GLN A 125 -10.88 -10.48 9.26
C GLN A 125 -10.12 -9.70 8.19
N SER A 126 -9.47 -8.60 8.56
CA SER A 126 -8.71 -7.79 7.61
C SER A 126 -7.49 -8.53 7.09
N LEU A 127 -6.80 -9.29 7.95
CA LEU A 127 -5.66 -10.10 7.55
C LEU A 127 -6.09 -11.22 6.59
N ASP A 128 -7.14 -11.96 6.94
CA ASP A 128 -7.66 -13.03 6.09
C ASP A 128 -8.09 -12.50 4.73
N TYR A 129 -8.76 -11.36 4.72
CA TYR A 129 -9.18 -10.72 3.49
C TYR A 129 -7.98 -10.34 2.62
N MET A 130 -6.99 -9.67 3.21
CA MET A 130 -5.79 -9.27 2.46
C MET A 130 -5.02 -10.48 1.92
N MET A 131 -4.90 -11.55 2.70
CA MET A 131 -4.24 -12.78 2.25
C MET A 131 -4.99 -13.42 1.07
N SER A 132 -6.31 -13.29 1.04
CA SER A 132 -7.13 -13.86 -0.05
C SER A 132 -7.00 -13.09 -1.37
N ILE A 133 -6.89 -11.77 -1.31
CA ILE A 133 -6.85 -10.92 -2.51
C ILE A 133 -5.43 -10.55 -2.94
N ASN A 134 -4.46 -10.66 -2.05
CA ASN A 134 -3.07 -10.29 -2.30
C ASN A 134 -2.16 -11.38 -1.74
N LYS A 135 -1.85 -12.36 -2.57
CA LYS A 135 -0.97 -13.47 -2.18
C LYS A 135 0.40 -12.92 -1.80
N GLY A 136 0.97 -13.46 -0.73
CA GLY A 136 2.24 -12.98 -0.20
C GLY A 136 2.07 -11.96 0.91
N THR A 137 0.86 -11.52 1.23
CA THR A 137 0.59 -10.66 2.39
C THR A 137 1.16 -11.35 3.64
N ASN A 138 2.09 -10.67 4.29
CA ASN A 138 2.79 -11.24 5.46
C ASN A 138 3.30 -10.14 6.38
N PRO A 139 2.40 -9.38 7.04
CA PRO A 139 2.84 -8.40 8.03
C PRO A 139 3.52 -9.12 9.18
N LEU A 140 4.57 -8.48 9.73
CA LEU A 140 5.36 -9.06 10.82
C LEU A 140 4.61 -8.95 12.15
N PRO A 141 4.93 -9.82 13.15
CA PRO A 141 4.26 -9.77 14.45
C PRO A 141 4.32 -8.38 15.13
N ASN A 142 5.45 -7.69 15.06
CA ASN A 142 5.57 -6.35 15.62
C ASN A 142 4.70 -5.32 14.88
N GLN A 143 4.49 -5.50 13.58
CA GLN A 143 3.61 -4.64 12.79
C GLN A 143 2.15 -4.88 13.17
N LEU A 144 1.76 -6.13 13.37
CA LEU A 144 0.41 -6.47 13.84
C LEU A 144 0.14 -5.91 15.22
N LYS A 145 1.15 -5.90 16.10
CA LYS A 145 1.03 -5.27 17.41
C LYS A 145 0.78 -3.77 17.31
N VAL A 146 1.51 -3.09 16.45
CA VAL A 146 1.34 -1.66 16.19
C VAL A 146 -0.06 -1.39 15.66
N LEU A 147 -0.55 -2.24 14.76
CA LEU A 147 -1.91 -2.14 14.23
C LEU A 147 -2.93 -2.25 15.36
N ASN A 148 -2.78 -3.23 16.25
CA ASN A 148 -3.66 -3.40 17.38
C ASN A 148 -3.66 -2.16 18.28
N ASP A 149 -2.48 -1.59 18.57
CA ASP A 149 -2.34 -0.40 19.40
C ASP A 149 -2.99 0.83 18.74
N SER A 150 -3.06 0.88 17.41
CA SER A 150 -3.62 2.01 16.66
C SER A 150 -5.15 1.99 16.58
N ILE A 151 -5.81 0.88 16.85
CA ILE A 151 -7.27 0.74 16.69
C ILE A 151 -8.04 1.71 17.60
N LEU A 152 -7.52 1.99 18.79
CA LEU A 152 -8.17 2.87 19.75
C LEU A 152 -8.00 4.36 19.43
N LYS A 153 -7.27 4.67 18.38
CA LYS A 153 -7.02 6.04 17.93
C LYS A 153 -7.71 6.22 16.57
#